data_b516ffaab698f4a348314d840060cfb3
#
_entry.id   b516ffaab698f4a348314d840060cfb3
#
_cell.length_a   1.000
_cell.length_b   1.000
_cell.length_c   1.000
_cell.angle_alpha   90.00
_cell.angle_beta   90.00
_cell.angle_gamma   90.00
#
_symmetry.space_group_name_H-M   'P 1'
#
loop_
_entity.id
_entity.type
_entity.pdbx_description
1 polymer ?
#
loop_
_entity_poly.entity_id
_entity_poly.type
_entity_poly.pdbx_seq_one_letter_code
_entity_poly.pdbx_strand_id
1 'polypeptide(L)'
;MYLGIDVGTSAVKALLIDENSVTLAEADVPLRVSSPKPFWSEQNPTAWWDATLRAIDDLHRQNPSAIAATRAIGLSGQMHGATLLGADDKPLRPAILWNDGRATRECAELDAALPDLGQRAGVATMSGMTAPKLIWLQKHEPDVFAKIKTILLPKDYIRFCLSGDKATEMSDAAGTLWLDEQSRSWNQSAIEACGLTRDQLPHLVEGSDVTGTLRATLADRWDMRNDVIIAGGGGDAATGGIGVGAVSHGDGFISLGTSSQIFVASDKYRPKPEELLHSFAHAIPDHWFQMAVLLNGASCLKWAADLLGEADITALLNRVEAQHDAPSDILFLPYLNGERTPHNNPHARGVFFGLGSDTDRETMVQAVLEGVGFALRDAKSRLHKAGTQCDLPGVIGGGARSRYWIKMIADILGKPLARYEGATKGPAFGAARLARLALTKEPVADVCVKPAIEEVIEPDLTRHDAYRPRFAKFQRIYAALSDEFTPD
;
A
#
# COMPACT_ATOMS: atom_id res chain seq x y z
N MET A 1 -4.20 -5.16 -26.20
CA MET A 1 -4.54 -5.54 -24.81
C MET A 1 -3.36 -5.29 -23.90
N TYR A 2 -3.60 -5.04 -22.60
CA TYR A 2 -2.59 -4.73 -21.60
C TYR A 2 -2.82 -5.61 -20.37
N LEU A 3 -1.77 -6.34 -19.96
CA LEU A 3 -1.79 -7.23 -18.80
C LEU A 3 -1.21 -6.50 -17.59
N GLY A 4 -1.94 -6.45 -16.50
CA GLY A 4 -1.46 -5.96 -15.21
C GLY A 4 -1.33 -7.09 -14.21
N ILE A 5 -0.21 -7.14 -13.49
CA ILE A 5 0.08 -8.14 -12.47
C ILE A 5 0.43 -7.43 -11.18
N ASP A 6 -0.21 -7.81 -10.08
CA ASP A 6 0.06 -7.31 -8.74
C ASP A 6 0.53 -8.45 -7.83
N VAL A 7 1.76 -8.36 -7.36
CA VAL A 7 2.37 -9.33 -6.45
C VAL A 7 2.11 -8.90 -5.01
N GLY A 8 0.88 -9.13 -4.55
CA GLY A 8 0.48 -8.78 -3.18
C GLY A 8 1.02 -9.74 -2.12
N THR A 9 0.75 -9.44 -0.85
CA THR A 9 1.16 -10.28 0.28
C THR A 9 0.32 -11.56 0.38
N SER A 10 -0.99 -11.48 0.13
CA SER A 10 -1.92 -12.60 0.28
C SER A 10 -2.25 -13.32 -1.02
N ALA A 11 -1.97 -12.70 -2.17
CA ALA A 11 -2.24 -13.26 -3.48
C ALA A 11 -1.44 -12.56 -4.58
N VAL A 12 -1.23 -13.24 -5.70
CA VAL A 12 -0.90 -12.61 -6.98
C VAL A 12 -2.20 -12.41 -7.75
N LYS A 13 -2.45 -11.17 -8.14
CA LYS A 13 -3.60 -10.79 -8.97
C LYS A 13 -3.13 -10.44 -10.37
N ALA A 14 -3.82 -10.95 -11.37
CA ALA A 14 -3.57 -10.60 -12.76
C ALA A 14 -4.89 -10.20 -13.43
N LEU A 15 -4.85 -9.17 -14.27
CA LEU A 15 -6.01 -8.78 -15.06
C LEU A 15 -5.58 -8.27 -16.43
N LEU A 16 -6.48 -8.44 -17.39
CA LEU A 16 -6.32 -8.03 -18.77
C LEU A 16 -7.32 -6.93 -19.09
N ILE A 17 -6.83 -5.82 -19.66
CA ILE A 17 -7.70 -4.73 -20.13
C ILE A 17 -7.53 -4.49 -21.63
N ASP A 18 -8.56 -3.93 -22.25
CA ASP A 18 -8.51 -3.40 -23.61
C ASP A 18 -8.02 -1.94 -23.66
N GLU A 19 -8.04 -1.34 -24.83
CA GLU A 19 -7.70 0.06 -25.08
C GLU A 19 -8.66 1.06 -24.41
N ASN A 20 -9.87 0.64 -24.07
CA ASN A 20 -10.86 1.46 -23.36
C ASN A 20 -10.81 1.25 -21.85
N SER A 21 -9.79 0.53 -21.35
CA SER A 21 -9.64 0.17 -19.94
C SER A 21 -10.79 -0.72 -19.40
N VAL A 22 -11.47 -1.45 -20.28
CA VAL A 22 -12.45 -2.47 -19.90
C VAL A 22 -11.72 -3.74 -19.48
N THR A 23 -12.05 -4.29 -18.31
CA THR A 23 -11.47 -5.56 -17.85
C THR A 23 -12.11 -6.72 -18.63
N LEU A 24 -11.27 -7.51 -19.29
CA LEU A 24 -11.65 -8.64 -20.13
C LEU A 24 -11.56 -9.99 -19.41
N ALA A 25 -10.62 -10.11 -18.47
CA ALA A 25 -10.41 -11.28 -17.63
C ALA A 25 -9.64 -10.90 -16.38
N GLU A 26 -9.83 -11.66 -15.30
CA GLU A 26 -9.08 -11.50 -14.05
C GLU A 26 -8.83 -12.85 -13.38
N ALA A 27 -7.71 -12.95 -12.66
CA ALA A 27 -7.33 -14.13 -11.89
C ALA A 27 -6.67 -13.72 -10.58
N ASP A 28 -6.88 -14.54 -9.54
CA ASP A 28 -6.38 -14.32 -8.19
C ASP A 28 -5.82 -15.65 -7.65
N VAL A 29 -4.51 -15.70 -7.40
CA VAL A 29 -3.83 -16.91 -6.92
C VAL A 29 -3.31 -16.66 -5.52
N PRO A 30 -3.82 -17.36 -4.48
CA PRO A 30 -3.47 -17.11 -3.10
C PRO A 30 -2.00 -17.45 -2.80
N LEU A 31 -1.41 -16.68 -1.91
CA LEU A 31 -0.07 -16.85 -1.37
C LEU A 31 -0.13 -17.10 0.15
N ARG A 32 0.88 -17.78 0.67
CA ARG A 32 1.05 -18.00 2.10
C ARG A 32 2.21 -17.17 2.63
N VAL A 33 2.01 -16.55 3.78
CA VAL A 33 3.05 -15.88 4.57
C VAL A 33 3.56 -16.86 5.60
N SER A 34 4.87 -16.90 5.80
CA SER A 34 5.53 -17.65 6.88
C SER A 34 5.90 -16.68 8.01
N SER A 35 5.61 -17.07 9.24
CA SER A 35 5.99 -16.34 10.46
C SER A 35 6.79 -17.25 11.38
N PRO A 36 8.09 -17.50 11.04
CA PRO A 36 8.90 -18.52 11.75
C PRO A 36 9.21 -18.16 13.20
N LYS A 37 9.11 -16.88 13.58
CA LYS A 37 9.25 -16.36 14.95
C LYS A 37 8.25 -15.21 15.18
N PRO A 38 7.97 -14.84 16.44
CA PRO A 38 7.19 -13.61 16.70
C PRO A 38 7.78 -12.40 15.97
N PHE A 39 6.92 -11.58 15.38
CA PHE A 39 7.26 -10.39 14.58
C PHE A 39 8.02 -10.66 13.26
N TRP A 40 8.27 -11.92 12.90
CA TRP A 40 8.87 -12.26 11.61
C TRP A 40 7.81 -12.52 10.55
N SER A 41 8.07 -12.05 9.33
CA SER A 41 7.18 -12.24 8.20
C SER A 41 8.01 -12.46 6.93
N GLU A 42 7.86 -13.63 6.29
CA GLU A 42 8.68 -14.05 5.16
C GLU A 42 7.84 -14.71 4.07
N GLN A 43 8.29 -14.59 2.82
CA GLN A 43 7.75 -15.35 1.69
C GLN A 43 8.88 -15.85 0.79
N ASN A 44 8.69 -17.04 0.19
CA ASN A 44 9.60 -17.56 -0.81
C ASN A 44 9.34 -16.89 -2.17
N PRO A 45 10.33 -16.19 -2.78
CA PRO A 45 10.16 -15.55 -4.08
C PRO A 45 9.72 -16.50 -5.21
N THR A 46 10.11 -17.78 -5.15
CA THR A 46 9.66 -18.78 -6.14
C THR A 46 8.17 -19.01 -6.08
N ALA A 47 7.54 -18.86 -4.90
CA ALA A 47 6.07 -18.98 -4.77
C ALA A 47 5.35 -17.82 -5.48
N TRP A 48 5.93 -16.61 -5.50
CA TRP A 48 5.40 -15.49 -6.29
C TRP A 48 5.44 -15.79 -7.79
N TRP A 49 6.57 -16.35 -8.24
CA TRP A 49 6.74 -16.74 -9.64
C TRP A 49 5.74 -17.82 -10.05
N ASP A 50 5.61 -18.88 -9.26
CA ASP A 50 4.66 -19.97 -9.52
C ASP A 50 3.21 -19.47 -9.52
N ALA A 51 2.87 -18.54 -8.62
CA ALA A 51 1.54 -17.92 -8.57
C ALA A 51 1.31 -17.01 -9.79
N THR A 52 2.33 -16.27 -10.23
CA THR A 52 2.26 -15.44 -11.44
C THR A 52 2.01 -16.28 -12.68
N LEU A 53 2.75 -17.37 -12.84
CA LEU A 53 2.53 -18.30 -13.98
C LEU A 53 1.10 -18.82 -13.98
N ARG A 54 0.61 -19.29 -12.81
CA ARG A 54 -0.77 -19.79 -12.69
C ARG A 54 -1.81 -18.71 -12.98
N ALA A 55 -1.62 -17.48 -12.50
CA ALA A 55 -2.56 -16.39 -12.76
C ALA A 55 -2.65 -16.09 -14.27
N ILE A 56 -1.54 -16.08 -15.00
CA ILE A 56 -1.54 -15.85 -16.45
C ILE A 56 -2.13 -17.07 -17.18
N ASP A 57 -1.82 -18.31 -16.75
CA ASP A 57 -2.43 -19.53 -17.31
C ASP A 57 -3.96 -19.52 -17.14
N ASP A 58 -4.45 -19.02 -16.00
CA ASP A 58 -5.89 -18.87 -15.74
C ASP A 58 -6.54 -17.84 -16.68
N LEU A 59 -5.88 -16.69 -16.89
CA LEU A 59 -6.34 -15.71 -17.87
C LEU A 59 -6.33 -16.26 -19.29
N HIS A 60 -5.29 -17.03 -19.66
CA HIS A 60 -5.20 -17.66 -20.99
C HIS A 60 -6.35 -18.66 -21.21
N ARG A 61 -6.70 -19.45 -20.18
CA ARG A 61 -7.87 -20.35 -20.26
C ARG A 61 -9.21 -19.62 -20.35
N GLN A 62 -9.34 -18.48 -19.67
CA GLN A 62 -10.56 -17.66 -19.69
C GLN A 62 -10.77 -16.96 -21.04
N ASN A 63 -9.69 -16.39 -21.61
CA ASN A 63 -9.77 -15.60 -22.85
C ASN A 63 -8.46 -15.73 -23.67
N PRO A 64 -8.27 -16.88 -24.37
CA PRO A 64 -7.04 -17.14 -25.12
C PRO A 64 -6.71 -16.06 -26.15
N SER A 65 -7.74 -15.61 -26.89
CA SER A 65 -7.54 -14.62 -27.97
C SER A 65 -7.13 -13.25 -27.45
N ALA A 66 -7.64 -12.84 -26.28
CA ALA A 66 -7.27 -11.58 -25.68
C ALA A 66 -5.84 -11.62 -25.07
N ILE A 67 -5.44 -12.77 -24.50
CA ILE A 67 -4.07 -12.99 -24.03
C ILE A 67 -3.09 -12.99 -25.20
N ALA A 68 -3.38 -13.70 -26.28
CA ALA A 68 -2.55 -13.69 -27.51
C ALA A 68 -2.39 -12.28 -28.11
N ALA A 69 -3.39 -11.41 -27.93
CA ALA A 69 -3.37 -10.01 -28.36
C ALA A 69 -2.67 -9.05 -27.37
N THR A 70 -2.09 -9.55 -26.27
CA THR A 70 -1.36 -8.72 -25.32
C THR A 70 -0.15 -8.07 -25.97
N ARG A 71 0.03 -6.77 -25.73
CA ARG A 71 1.14 -5.98 -26.30
C ARG A 71 2.12 -5.47 -25.24
N ALA A 72 1.63 -5.31 -24.01
CA ALA A 72 2.46 -4.83 -22.90
C ALA A 72 2.01 -5.44 -21.56
N ILE A 73 2.95 -5.65 -20.67
CA ILE A 73 2.77 -6.14 -19.30
C ILE A 73 3.25 -5.05 -18.34
N GLY A 74 2.42 -4.71 -17.34
CA GLY A 74 2.77 -3.85 -16.24
C GLY A 74 2.78 -4.63 -14.94
N LEU A 75 3.63 -4.21 -14.02
CA LEU A 75 3.86 -4.87 -12.75
C LEU A 75 3.55 -3.94 -11.58
N SER A 76 2.95 -4.50 -10.57
CA SER A 76 2.74 -3.94 -9.24
C SER A 76 3.15 -4.95 -8.19
N GLY A 77 3.41 -4.53 -6.98
CA GLY A 77 3.62 -5.47 -5.89
C GLY A 77 3.82 -4.82 -4.54
N GLN A 78 3.73 -5.67 -3.50
CA GLN A 78 4.06 -5.29 -2.14
C GLN A 78 5.48 -4.73 -2.08
N MET A 79 5.63 -3.60 -1.41
CA MET A 79 6.89 -2.86 -1.32
C MET A 79 7.83 -3.46 -0.27
N HIS A 80 9.07 -3.01 -0.25
CA HIS A 80 10.07 -3.24 0.79
C HIS A 80 10.62 -4.68 0.93
N GLY A 81 10.06 -5.66 0.26
CA GLY A 81 10.52 -7.06 0.34
C GLY A 81 11.92 -7.22 -0.28
N ALA A 82 12.92 -7.68 0.51
CA ALA A 82 14.27 -7.88 0.00
C ALA A 82 14.41 -9.26 -0.64
N THR A 83 14.39 -9.36 -1.96
CA THR A 83 14.73 -10.57 -2.71
C THR A 83 16.20 -10.56 -3.06
N LEU A 84 16.97 -11.42 -2.39
CA LEU A 84 18.43 -11.47 -2.49
C LEU A 84 18.84 -12.57 -3.47
N LEU A 85 19.49 -12.20 -4.58
CA LEU A 85 19.96 -13.14 -5.59
C LEU A 85 21.46 -13.40 -5.45
N GLY A 86 21.84 -14.68 -5.59
CA GLY A 86 23.23 -15.14 -5.66
C GLY A 86 23.83 -14.99 -7.07
N ALA A 87 25.03 -15.55 -7.25
CA ALA A 87 25.75 -15.52 -8.52
C ALA A 87 25.06 -16.31 -9.66
N ASP A 88 24.20 -17.24 -9.31
CA ASP A 88 23.38 -18.03 -10.23
C ASP A 88 21.97 -17.44 -10.46
N ASP A 89 21.77 -16.19 -10.02
CA ASP A 89 20.51 -15.46 -10.11
C ASP A 89 19.31 -16.14 -9.39
N LYS A 90 19.61 -17.03 -8.40
CA LYS A 90 18.58 -17.66 -7.58
C LYS A 90 18.43 -16.95 -6.24
N PRO A 91 17.21 -16.94 -5.66
CA PRO A 91 17.00 -16.44 -4.31
C PRO A 91 17.84 -17.21 -3.28
N LEU A 92 18.58 -16.47 -2.46
CA LEU A 92 19.44 -17.02 -1.41
C LEU A 92 18.66 -17.48 -0.18
N ARG A 93 17.51 -16.88 0.03
CA ARG A 93 16.61 -17.13 1.17
C ARG A 93 15.20 -16.60 0.90
N PRO A 94 14.18 -16.93 1.75
CA PRO A 94 12.90 -16.24 1.71
C PRO A 94 13.05 -14.73 1.91
N ALA A 95 12.26 -13.93 1.20
CA ALA A 95 12.26 -12.49 1.33
C ALA A 95 11.64 -12.06 2.65
N ILE A 96 12.29 -11.12 3.36
CA ILE A 96 11.77 -10.47 4.56
C ILE A 96 10.77 -9.39 4.14
N LEU A 97 9.51 -9.49 4.59
CA LEU A 97 8.40 -8.66 4.11
C LEU A 97 8.33 -7.29 4.81
N TRP A 98 7.42 -6.44 4.32
CA TRP A 98 7.19 -5.07 4.77
C TRP A 98 6.63 -4.95 6.21
N ASN A 99 5.97 -5.99 6.71
CA ASN A 99 5.39 -6.08 8.05
C ASN A 99 6.27 -6.86 9.05
N ASP A 100 7.54 -7.10 8.69
CA ASP A 100 8.52 -7.75 9.56
C ASP A 100 9.12 -6.75 10.56
N GLY A 101 9.21 -7.13 11.82
CA GLY A 101 9.69 -6.27 12.90
C GLY A 101 11.10 -6.57 13.40
N ARG A 102 11.82 -7.56 12.80
CA ARG A 102 13.11 -8.03 13.32
C ARG A 102 14.22 -6.97 13.32
N ALA A 103 14.19 -6.03 12.37
CA ALA A 103 15.24 -5.04 12.14
C ALA A 103 15.03 -3.72 12.90
N THR A 104 14.28 -3.73 14.02
CA THR A 104 13.95 -2.50 14.77
C THR A 104 15.20 -1.83 15.37
N ARG A 105 16.20 -2.59 15.82
CA ARG A 105 17.45 -2.04 16.37
C ARG A 105 18.29 -1.38 15.29
N GLU A 106 18.31 -1.95 14.10
CA GLU A 106 19.08 -1.46 12.95
C GLU A 106 18.54 -0.12 12.42
N CYS A 107 17.28 0.22 12.70
CA CYS A 107 16.74 1.54 12.40
C CYS A 107 17.50 2.66 13.13
N ALA A 108 17.70 2.51 14.45
CA ALA A 108 18.41 3.51 15.24
C ALA A 108 19.88 3.67 14.82
N GLU A 109 20.53 2.59 14.40
CA GLU A 109 21.91 2.63 13.89
C GLU A 109 21.99 3.38 12.55
N LEU A 110 21.03 3.14 11.66
CA LEU A 110 20.96 3.82 10.37
C LEU A 110 20.66 5.31 10.54
N ASP A 111 19.74 5.66 11.43
CA ASP A 111 19.43 7.07 11.76
C ASP A 111 20.63 7.79 12.39
N ALA A 112 21.40 7.11 13.24
CA ALA A 112 22.62 7.66 13.82
C ALA A 112 23.73 7.87 12.77
N ALA A 113 23.85 6.97 11.80
CA ALA A 113 24.82 7.07 10.71
C ALA A 113 24.43 8.14 9.68
N LEU A 114 23.15 8.35 9.44
CA LEU A 114 22.62 9.24 8.40
C LEU A 114 21.44 10.06 8.96
N PRO A 115 21.69 11.12 9.73
CA PRO A 115 20.61 11.91 10.38
C PRO A 115 19.64 12.60 9.42
N ASP A 116 20.04 12.84 8.17
CA ASP A 116 19.21 13.45 7.11
C ASP A 116 18.49 12.43 6.22
N LEU A 117 18.64 11.12 6.49
CA LEU A 117 18.10 10.05 5.65
C LEU A 117 16.59 10.20 5.46
N GLY A 118 15.86 10.44 6.54
CA GLY A 118 14.40 10.57 6.46
C GLY A 118 13.93 11.71 5.56
N GLN A 119 14.68 12.82 5.50
CA GLN A 119 14.39 13.95 4.61
C GLN A 119 14.68 13.60 3.14
N ARG A 120 15.71 12.80 2.88
CA ARG A 120 16.05 12.35 1.51
C ARG A 120 15.17 11.24 1.02
N ALA A 121 14.87 10.25 1.87
CA ALA A 121 14.05 9.09 1.54
C ALA A 121 12.54 9.33 1.70
N GLY A 122 12.12 10.50 2.17
CA GLY A 122 10.71 10.89 2.29
C GLY A 122 9.91 10.19 3.39
N VAL A 123 10.58 9.46 4.28
CA VAL A 123 9.92 8.68 5.33
C VAL A 123 10.87 8.45 6.50
N ALA A 124 10.33 8.35 7.71
CA ALA A 124 11.11 7.93 8.88
C ALA A 124 11.60 6.48 8.71
N THR A 125 12.79 6.19 9.23
CA THR A 125 13.33 4.83 9.22
C THR A 125 12.45 3.90 10.04
N MET A 126 12.02 2.79 9.42
CA MET A 126 11.17 1.77 10.05
C MET A 126 11.66 0.37 9.69
N SER A 127 11.47 -0.60 10.61
CA SER A 127 11.93 -2.00 10.44
C SER A 127 11.36 -2.68 9.19
N GLY A 128 10.18 -2.26 8.74
CA GLY A 128 9.55 -2.76 7.52
C GLY A 128 10.23 -2.30 6.22
N MET A 129 11.06 -1.26 6.23
CA MET A 129 11.82 -0.78 5.06
C MET A 129 12.96 -1.73 4.69
N THR A 130 13.49 -1.62 3.46
CA THR A 130 14.49 -2.58 2.97
C THR A 130 15.85 -2.41 3.66
N ALA A 131 16.36 -1.20 3.79
CA ALA A 131 17.71 -0.92 4.30
C ALA A 131 17.98 -1.52 5.70
N PRO A 132 17.13 -1.35 6.73
CA PRO A 132 17.38 -1.95 8.04
C PRO A 132 17.48 -3.48 8.00
N LYS A 133 16.73 -4.15 7.10
CA LYS A 133 16.77 -5.60 6.94
C LYS A 133 18.13 -6.08 6.43
N LEU A 134 18.79 -5.30 5.56
CA LEU A 134 20.13 -5.66 5.05
C LEU A 134 21.19 -5.50 6.14
N ILE A 135 21.10 -4.47 7.00
CA ILE A 135 21.96 -4.32 8.16
C ILE A 135 21.76 -5.49 9.13
N TRP A 136 20.50 -5.89 9.36
CA TRP A 136 20.19 -7.07 10.17
C TRP A 136 20.80 -8.33 9.58
N LEU A 137 20.68 -8.56 8.27
CA LEU A 137 21.25 -9.72 7.58
C LEU A 137 22.76 -9.75 7.69
N GLN A 138 23.45 -8.62 7.55
CA GLN A 138 24.90 -8.54 7.69
C GLN A 138 25.38 -9.06 9.06
N LYS A 139 24.61 -8.80 10.11
CA LYS A 139 24.93 -9.19 11.49
C LYS A 139 24.53 -10.61 11.83
N HIS A 140 23.36 -11.04 11.38
CA HIS A 140 22.74 -12.29 11.85
C HIS A 140 22.82 -13.43 10.84
N GLU A 141 23.04 -13.13 9.55
CA GLU A 141 23.19 -14.09 8.46
C GLU A 141 24.36 -13.70 7.54
N PRO A 142 25.61 -13.52 8.08
CA PRO A 142 26.74 -12.99 7.30
C PRO A 142 27.10 -13.84 6.09
N ASP A 143 26.92 -15.17 6.16
CA ASP A 143 27.18 -16.08 5.05
C ASP A 143 26.20 -15.90 3.88
N VAL A 144 24.97 -15.51 4.17
CA VAL A 144 23.97 -15.13 3.15
C VAL A 144 24.31 -13.76 2.58
N PHE A 145 24.59 -12.78 3.45
CA PHE A 145 24.93 -11.43 3.06
C PHE A 145 26.13 -11.37 2.10
N ALA A 146 27.19 -12.12 2.40
CA ALA A 146 28.41 -12.19 1.56
C ALA A 146 28.16 -12.75 0.15
N LYS A 147 27.09 -13.50 -0.06
CA LYS A 147 26.73 -14.10 -1.36
C LYS A 147 25.82 -13.23 -2.21
N ILE A 148 25.33 -12.09 -1.69
CA ILE A 148 24.41 -11.22 -2.41
C ILE A 148 25.12 -10.63 -3.63
N LYS A 149 24.54 -10.85 -4.80
CA LYS A 149 24.96 -10.24 -6.07
C LYS A 149 23.97 -9.23 -6.59
N THR A 150 22.68 -9.43 -6.33
CA THR A 150 21.63 -8.50 -6.74
C THR A 150 20.53 -8.48 -5.69
N ILE A 151 19.98 -7.30 -5.44
CA ILE A 151 18.82 -7.08 -4.57
C ILE A 151 17.68 -6.59 -5.44
N LEU A 152 16.56 -7.30 -5.43
CA LEU A 152 15.35 -6.94 -6.15
C LEU A 152 14.19 -6.79 -5.16
N LEU A 153 13.20 -5.98 -5.53
CA LEU A 153 11.92 -5.95 -4.84
C LEU A 153 10.99 -7.04 -5.40
N PRO A 154 9.87 -7.38 -4.74
CA PRO A 154 9.03 -8.51 -5.15
C PRO A 154 8.58 -8.46 -6.62
N LYS A 155 8.04 -7.31 -7.09
CA LYS A 155 7.64 -7.16 -8.49
C LYS A 155 8.83 -7.19 -9.46
N ASP A 156 10.00 -6.71 -9.02
CA ASP A 156 11.20 -6.67 -9.87
C ASP A 156 11.80 -8.06 -10.04
N TYR A 157 11.65 -8.93 -9.04
CA TYR A 157 11.97 -10.34 -9.20
C TYR A 157 11.05 -11.00 -10.25
N ILE A 158 9.76 -10.68 -10.26
CA ILE A 158 8.85 -11.16 -11.30
C ILE A 158 9.22 -10.59 -12.67
N ARG A 159 9.61 -9.31 -12.75
CA ARG A 159 10.17 -8.71 -13.98
C ARG A 159 11.35 -9.50 -14.49
N PHE A 160 12.32 -9.76 -13.61
CA PHE A 160 13.50 -10.55 -13.95
C PHE A 160 13.14 -11.96 -14.45
N CYS A 161 12.17 -12.62 -13.84
CA CYS A 161 11.69 -13.92 -14.31
C CYS A 161 11.03 -13.84 -15.70
N LEU A 162 10.27 -12.77 -15.97
CA LEU A 162 9.56 -12.56 -17.24
C LEU A 162 10.51 -12.16 -18.40
N SER A 163 11.50 -11.30 -18.16
CA SER A 163 12.33 -10.71 -19.21
C SER A 163 13.82 -11.07 -19.12
N GLY A 164 14.33 -11.25 -17.92
CA GLY A 164 15.77 -11.33 -17.64
C GLY A 164 16.39 -9.98 -17.21
N ASP A 165 15.62 -8.90 -17.21
CA ASP A 165 16.11 -7.57 -16.90
C ASP A 165 16.04 -7.26 -15.42
N LYS A 166 17.13 -6.69 -14.88
CA LYS A 166 17.26 -6.26 -13.49
C LYS A 166 17.03 -4.76 -13.39
N ALA A 167 15.77 -4.37 -13.30
CA ALA A 167 15.34 -2.99 -13.17
C ALA A 167 14.41 -2.83 -11.97
N THR A 168 14.38 -1.64 -11.38
CA THR A 168 13.38 -1.17 -10.44
C THR A 168 12.92 0.23 -10.83
N GLU A 169 11.76 0.66 -10.33
CA GLU A 169 11.26 2.00 -10.64
C GLU A 169 11.12 2.84 -9.36
N MET A 170 10.95 4.17 -9.56
CA MET A 170 11.05 5.17 -8.52
C MET A 170 10.13 4.91 -7.34
N SER A 171 8.84 4.57 -7.56
CA SER A 171 7.85 4.47 -6.48
C SER A 171 8.10 3.28 -5.55
N ASP A 172 8.62 2.17 -6.05
CA ASP A 172 8.96 1.01 -5.22
C ASP A 172 10.37 1.15 -4.62
N ALA A 173 11.32 1.71 -5.39
CA ALA A 173 12.66 2.06 -4.89
C ALA A 173 12.60 3.03 -3.69
N ALA A 174 11.61 3.91 -3.62
CA ALA A 174 11.29 4.78 -2.48
C ALA A 174 11.27 4.02 -1.15
N GLY A 175 10.64 2.86 -1.14
CA GLY A 175 10.53 2.02 0.04
C GLY A 175 11.81 1.32 0.48
N THR A 176 12.90 1.47 -0.26
CA THR A 176 14.19 0.88 0.12
C THR A 176 14.96 1.71 1.16
N LEU A 177 14.71 3.01 1.28
CA LEU A 177 15.50 4.05 1.93
C LEU A 177 16.81 4.35 1.19
N TRP A 178 17.03 3.78 0.01
CA TRP A 178 18.22 4.05 -0.82
C TRP A 178 17.95 5.04 -1.94
N LEU A 179 16.67 5.38 -2.21
CA LEU A 179 16.33 6.43 -3.17
C LEU A 179 16.46 7.82 -2.51
N ASP A 180 17.13 8.74 -3.19
CA ASP A 180 16.99 10.17 -2.93
C ASP A 180 15.78 10.64 -3.74
N GLU A 181 14.69 10.91 -3.04
CA GLU A 181 13.38 11.19 -3.61
C GLU A 181 13.34 12.46 -4.46
N GLN A 182 14.11 13.47 -4.07
CA GLN A 182 14.13 14.74 -4.77
C GLN A 182 14.87 14.64 -6.10
N SER A 183 16.01 13.96 -6.10
CA SER A 183 16.83 13.77 -7.31
C SER A 183 16.41 12.57 -8.13
N ARG A 184 15.51 11.72 -7.62
CA ARG A 184 15.06 10.46 -8.22
C ARG A 184 16.24 9.58 -8.63
N SER A 185 17.21 9.44 -7.73
CA SER A 185 18.45 8.71 -7.95
C SER A 185 18.88 7.94 -6.72
N TRP A 186 19.74 6.95 -6.89
CA TRP A 186 20.26 6.20 -5.76
C TRP A 186 21.14 7.06 -4.86
N ASN A 187 20.86 7.03 -3.54
CA ASN A 187 21.66 7.64 -2.48
C ASN A 187 22.84 6.73 -2.11
N GLN A 188 24.01 7.03 -2.63
CA GLN A 188 25.22 6.23 -2.44
C GLN A 188 25.56 6.04 -0.95
N SER A 189 25.43 7.10 -0.13
CA SER A 189 25.73 7.03 1.30
C SER A 189 24.80 6.06 2.05
N ALA A 190 23.52 6.01 1.66
CA ALA A 190 22.55 5.08 2.26
C ALA A 190 22.83 3.62 1.86
N ILE A 191 23.30 3.39 0.64
CA ILE A 191 23.71 2.06 0.16
C ILE A 191 24.94 1.59 0.95
N GLU A 192 25.96 2.43 1.05
CA GLU A 192 27.22 2.14 1.78
C GLU A 192 27.01 1.91 3.27
N ALA A 193 26.09 2.67 3.90
CA ALA A 193 25.73 2.46 5.30
C ALA A 193 25.13 1.08 5.58
N CYS A 194 24.58 0.43 4.57
CA CYS A 194 24.10 -0.96 4.65
C CYS A 194 25.17 -2.01 4.29
N GLY A 195 26.43 -1.60 4.08
CA GLY A 195 27.52 -2.49 3.67
C GLY A 195 27.40 -2.99 2.23
N LEU A 196 26.65 -2.29 1.39
CA LEU A 196 26.36 -2.64 0.00
C LEU A 196 27.14 -1.76 -0.99
N THR A 197 27.20 -2.20 -2.24
CA THR A 197 27.72 -1.44 -3.36
C THR A 197 26.65 -1.16 -4.40
N ARG A 198 26.82 -0.12 -5.22
CA ARG A 198 25.86 0.27 -6.25
C ARG A 198 25.57 -0.88 -7.26
N ASP A 199 26.55 -1.73 -7.53
CA ASP A 199 26.43 -2.83 -8.50
C ASP A 199 25.48 -3.97 -8.02
N GLN A 200 25.14 -3.98 -6.73
CA GLN A 200 24.18 -4.94 -6.19
C GLN A 200 22.73 -4.47 -6.35
N LEU A 201 22.50 -3.23 -6.75
CA LEU A 201 21.18 -2.66 -6.98
C LEU A 201 20.84 -2.62 -8.47
N PRO A 202 19.56 -2.83 -8.84
CA PRO A 202 19.10 -2.73 -10.21
C PRO A 202 19.22 -1.30 -10.76
N HIS A 203 19.10 -1.12 -12.06
CA HIS A 203 18.99 0.22 -12.64
C HIS A 203 17.60 0.81 -12.37
N LEU A 204 17.56 2.14 -12.18
CA LEU A 204 16.34 2.89 -11.97
C LEU A 204 15.70 3.30 -13.28
N VAL A 205 14.36 3.20 -13.34
CA VAL A 205 13.54 3.64 -14.48
C VAL A 205 12.31 4.38 -13.95
N GLU A 206 11.56 5.02 -14.83
CA GLU A 206 10.21 5.49 -14.52
C GLU A 206 9.18 4.36 -14.67
N GLY A 207 8.05 4.46 -13.96
CA GLY A 207 7.03 3.40 -14.02
C GLY A 207 6.43 3.19 -15.42
N SER A 208 6.44 4.23 -16.27
CA SER A 208 5.97 4.19 -17.65
C SER A 208 7.10 4.00 -18.68
N ASP A 209 8.31 3.63 -18.26
CA ASP A 209 9.39 3.25 -19.18
C ASP A 209 9.27 1.78 -19.58
N VAL A 210 9.84 1.47 -20.75
CA VAL A 210 10.01 0.09 -21.19
C VAL A 210 11.31 -0.45 -20.60
N THR A 211 11.23 -1.59 -19.90
CA THR A 211 12.39 -2.22 -19.25
C THR A 211 12.94 -3.42 -20.01
N GLY A 212 12.15 -3.99 -20.90
CA GLY A 212 12.55 -5.16 -21.69
C GLY A 212 11.35 -5.79 -22.38
N THR A 213 11.55 -7.00 -22.88
CA THR A 213 10.50 -7.80 -23.56
C THR A 213 10.31 -9.15 -22.89
N LEU A 214 9.11 -9.70 -23.05
CA LEU A 214 8.78 -11.03 -22.56
C LEU A 214 9.68 -12.08 -23.21
N ARG A 215 10.21 -13.02 -22.42
CA ARG A 215 11.01 -14.14 -22.92
C ARG A 215 10.23 -14.96 -23.94
N ALA A 216 10.85 -15.35 -25.05
CA ALA A 216 10.19 -16.12 -26.12
C ALA A 216 9.52 -17.39 -25.60
N THR A 217 10.15 -18.13 -24.67
CA THR A 217 9.59 -19.34 -24.08
C THR A 217 8.28 -19.10 -23.29
N LEU A 218 8.11 -17.91 -22.73
CA LEU A 218 6.88 -17.51 -22.05
C LEU A 218 5.83 -16.99 -23.04
N ALA A 219 6.27 -16.26 -24.07
CA ALA A 219 5.41 -15.85 -25.18
C ALA A 219 4.78 -17.09 -25.86
N ASP A 220 5.59 -18.10 -26.16
CA ASP A 220 5.13 -19.37 -26.72
C ASP A 220 4.13 -20.10 -25.80
N ARG A 221 4.35 -20.06 -24.47
CA ARG A 221 3.45 -20.70 -23.50
C ARG A 221 2.01 -20.17 -23.54
N TRP A 222 1.85 -18.88 -23.86
CA TRP A 222 0.56 -18.18 -23.82
C TRP A 222 0.10 -17.71 -25.20
N ASP A 223 0.70 -18.21 -26.27
CA ASP A 223 0.43 -17.81 -27.65
C ASP A 223 0.56 -16.29 -27.88
N MET A 224 1.39 -15.63 -27.06
CA MET A 224 1.64 -14.19 -27.15
C MET A 224 2.68 -13.89 -28.24
N ARG A 225 2.72 -12.63 -28.64
CA ARG A 225 3.75 -12.12 -29.57
C ARG A 225 5.11 -12.08 -28.87
N ASN A 226 6.19 -12.20 -29.67
CA ASN A 226 7.57 -12.11 -29.16
C ASN A 226 8.04 -10.67 -28.87
N ASP A 227 7.22 -9.65 -29.20
CA ASP A 227 7.51 -8.23 -28.99
C ASP A 227 6.70 -7.60 -27.85
N VAL A 228 6.14 -8.41 -26.93
CA VAL A 228 5.42 -7.93 -25.75
C VAL A 228 6.40 -7.23 -24.83
N ILE A 229 6.20 -5.93 -24.62
CA ILE A 229 7.07 -5.12 -23.74
C ILE A 229 6.66 -5.27 -22.27
N ILE A 230 7.63 -5.04 -21.35
CA ILE A 230 7.39 -4.97 -19.92
C ILE A 230 7.68 -3.53 -19.45
N ALA A 231 6.67 -2.94 -18.78
CA ALA A 231 6.78 -1.58 -18.26
C ALA A 231 7.50 -1.54 -16.90
N GLY A 232 7.99 -0.39 -16.49
CA GLY A 232 8.57 -0.12 -15.18
C GLY A 232 7.64 -0.52 -14.03
N GLY A 233 6.35 -0.30 -14.15
CA GLY A 233 5.36 -0.65 -13.14
C GLY A 233 5.37 0.30 -11.95
N GLY A 234 5.04 -0.20 -10.75
CA GLY A 234 5.02 0.62 -9.54
C GLY A 234 4.84 -0.20 -8.27
N GLY A 235 5.22 0.36 -7.13
CA GLY A 235 4.80 -0.15 -5.83
C GLY A 235 3.27 -0.13 -5.71
N ASP A 236 2.69 -1.01 -4.90
CA ASP A 236 1.24 -1.21 -4.79
C ASP A 236 0.46 0.08 -4.45
N ALA A 237 1.02 0.96 -3.61
CA ALA A 237 0.40 2.24 -3.28
C ALA A 237 0.32 3.17 -4.50
N ALA A 238 1.43 3.31 -5.25
CA ALA A 238 1.49 4.16 -6.43
C ALA A 238 0.61 3.63 -7.57
N THR A 239 0.66 2.31 -7.84
CA THR A 239 -0.21 1.68 -8.84
C THR A 239 -1.68 1.71 -8.44
N GLY A 240 -1.99 1.64 -7.13
CA GLY A 240 -3.32 1.92 -6.61
C GLY A 240 -3.78 3.33 -6.98
N GLY A 241 -2.91 4.34 -6.83
CA GLY A 241 -3.14 5.71 -7.28
C GLY A 241 -3.41 5.81 -8.79
N ILE A 242 -2.59 5.18 -9.62
CA ILE A 242 -2.80 5.06 -11.07
C ILE A 242 -4.16 4.42 -11.38
N GLY A 243 -4.51 3.36 -10.65
CA GLY A 243 -5.77 2.62 -10.84
C GLY A 243 -7.03 3.47 -10.61
N VAL A 244 -6.99 4.39 -9.66
CA VAL A 244 -8.10 5.30 -9.36
C VAL A 244 -7.94 6.70 -10.00
N GLY A 245 -6.92 6.88 -10.84
CA GLY A 245 -6.68 8.15 -11.52
C GLY A 245 -6.22 9.29 -10.60
N ALA A 246 -5.62 8.97 -9.45
CA ALA A 246 -5.01 9.95 -8.55
C ALA A 246 -3.60 10.29 -9.02
N VAL A 247 -3.48 11.04 -10.11
CA VAL A 247 -2.23 11.33 -10.84
C VAL A 247 -1.89 12.82 -10.92
N SER A 248 -2.84 13.70 -10.60
CA SER A 248 -2.61 15.15 -10.61
C SER A 248 -2.47 15.67 -9.18
N HIS A 249 -1.81 16.84 -9.03
CA HIS A 249 -1.67 17.48 -7.72
C HIS A 249 -3.00 17.65 -7.00
N GLY A 250 -3.10 17.19 -5.76
CA GLY A 250 -4.31 17.25 -4.95
C GLY A 250 -5.32 16.12 -5.20
N ASP A 251 -5.09 15.26 -6.20
CA ASP A 251 -5.89 14.05 -6.35
C ASP A 251 -5.59 13.08 -5.21
N GLY A 252 -6.62 12.45 -4.67
CA GLY A 252 -6.40 11.53 -3.57
C GLY A 252 -7.55 10.58 -3.30
N PHE A 253 -7.30 9.64 -2.42
CA PHE A 253 -8.29 8.68 -1.96
C PHE A 253 -8.04 8.24 -0.52
N ILE A 254 -9.09 7.74 0.11
CA ILE A 254 -9.06 7.02 1.38
C ILE A 254 -9.32 5.56 1.07
N SER A 255 -8.37 4.69 1.40
CA SER A 255 -8.56 3.24 1.34
C SER A 255 -9.08 2.74 2.68
N LEU A 256 -10.25 2.08 2.68
CA LEU A 256 -10.85 1.38 3.81
C LEU A 256 -10.80 -0.13 3.57
N GLY A 257 -9.58 -0.66 3.54
CA GLY A 257 -9.30 -2.10 3.46
C GLY A 257 -9.10 -2.74 4.83
N THR A 258 -8.38 -3.86 4.91
CA THR A 258 -7.92 -4.45 6.18
C THR A 258 -7.20 -3.41 7.02
N SER A 259 -6.23 -2.72 6.44
CA SER A 259 -5.63 -1.46 6.91
C SER A 259 -6.29 -0.27 6.23
N SER A 260 -5.96 0.94 6.66
CA SER A 260 -6.43 2.17 6.01
C SER A 260 -5.26 3.04 5.58
N GLN A 261 -5.50 3.86 4.58
CA GLN A 261 -4.52 4.87 4.17
C GLN A 261 -5.22 6.09 3.56
N ILE A 262 -4.57 7.24 3.70
CA ILE A 262 -4.92 8.45 2.94
C ILE A 262 -3.78 8.71 1.99
N PHE A 263 -4.05 8.68 0.70
CA PHE A 263 -3.10 8.94 -0.39
C PHE A 263 -3.44 10.27 -1.06
N VAL A 264 -2.44 11.09 -1.32
CA VAL A 264 -2.61 12.35 -2.07
C VAL A 264 -1.43 12.54 -3.02
N ALA A 265 -1.72 12.64 -4.31
CA ALA A 265 -0.72 12.92 -5.35
C ALA A 265 -0.23 14.38 -5.27
N SER A 266 1.03 14.60 -5.62
CA SER A 266 1.70 15.90 -5.57
C SER A 266 2.63 16.08 -6.77
N ASP A 267 2.73 17.32 -7.26
CA ASP A 267 3.68 17.77 -8.26
C ASP A 267 5.04 18.19 -7.66
N LYS A 268 5.21 18.03 -6.33
CA LYS A 268 6.42 18.43 -5.60
C LYS A 268 6.74 17.43 -4.52
N TYR A 269 8.03 17.21 -4.32
CA TYR A 269 8.55 16.48 -3.17
C TYR A 269 8.35 17.30 -1.89
N ARG A 270 7.68 16.72 -0.89
CA ARG A 270 7.34 17.38 0.38
C ARG A 270 7.62 16.44 1.56
N PRO A 271 8.90 16.16 1.90
CA PRO A 271 9.23 15.25 2.99
C PRO A 271 8.77 15.81 4.34
N LYS A 272 8.16 14.96 5.15
CA LYS A 272 7.77 15.21 6.54
C LYS A 272 7.89 13.93 7.36
N PRO A 273 9.11 13.35 7.49
CA PRO A 273 9.32 12.12 8.23
C PRO A 273 8.92 12.26 9.71
N GLU A 274 9.04 13.44 10.30
CA GLU A 274 8.62 13.74 11.68
C GLU A 274 7.10 13.64 11.90
N GLU A 275 6.30 13.76 10.84
CA GLU A 275 4.85 13.56 10.88
C GLU A 275 4.47 12.10 10.55
N LEU A 276 5.45 11.22 10.39
CA LEU A 276 5.29 9.80 10.05
C LEU A 276 4.51 9.57 8.74
N LEU A 277 4.71 10.46 7.79
CA LEU A 277 4.17 10.37 6.44
C LEU A 277 5.18 9.72 5.50
N HIS A 278 4.67 9.03 4.48
CA HIS A 278 5.45 8.59 3.32
C HIS A 278 5.34 9.66 2.23
N SER A 279 6.45 10.22 1.80
CA SER A 279 6.53 11.21 0.71
C SER A 279 7.37 10.60 -0.40
N PHE A 280 6.76 9.77 -1.22
CA PHE A 280 7.43 8.92 -2.20
C PHE A 280 7.22 9.39 -3.64
N ALA A 281 8.14 9.05 -4.52
CA ALA A 281 7.97 9.19 -5.95
C ALA A 281 6.72 8.43 -6.41
N HIS A 282 5.95 9.05 -7.31
CA HIS A 282 4.85 8.37 -7.98
C HIS A 282 5.39 7.48 -9.12
N ALA A 283 4.58 6.51 -9.58
CA ALA A 283 4.92 5.65 -10.72
C ALA A 283 4.84 6.37 -12.09
N ILE A 284 4.63 7.69 -12.10
CA ILE A 284 4.71 8.55 -13.27
C ILE A 284 5.82 9.58 -13.09
N PRO A 285 6.50 9.99 -14.18
CA PRO A 285 7.62 10.93 -14.12
C PRO A 285 7.26 12.25 -13.44
N ASP A 286 8.21 12.80 -12.70
CA ASP A 286 8.13 14.14 -12.07
C ASP A 286 6.95 14.37 -11.13
N HIS A 287 6.37 13.27 -10.60
CA HIS A 287 5.32 13.31 -9.60
C HIS A 287 5.72 12.53 -8.35
N TRP A 288 5.14 12.95 -7.23
CA TRP A 288 5.26 12.33 -5.91
C TRP A 288 3.86 12.09 -5.33
N PHE A 289 3.80 11.42 -4.22
CA PHE A 289 2.60 11.37 -3.39
C PHE A 289 2.97 11.45 -1.92
N GLN A 290 2.04 11.93 -1.10
CA GLN A 290 2.10 11.76 0.33
C GLN A 290 1.05 10.78 0.80
N MET A 291 1.42 9.93 1.74
CA MET A 291 0.54 8.91 2.27
C MET A 291 0.68 8.82 3.80
N ALA A 292 -0.47 8.81 4.47
CA ALA A 292 -0.59 8.40 5.86
C ALA A 292 -1.07 6.95 5.90
N VAL A 293 -0.34 6.09 6.59
CA VAL A 293 -0.62 4.65 6.67
C VAL A 293 -1.08 4.27 8.06
N LEU A 294 -2.27 3.68 8.15
CA LEU A 294 -2.85 3.15 9.36
C LEU A 294 -2.89 1.62 9.27
N LEU A 295 -2.49 0.92 10.33
CA LEU A 295 -2.47 -0.55 10.35
C LEU A 295 -3.87 -1.15 10.52
N ASN A 296 -4.84 -0.32 10.88
CA ASN A 296 -6.21 -0.71 11.21
C ASN A 296 -7.20 0.04 10.30
N GLY A 297 -8.24 -0.68 9.87
CA GLY A 297 -9.25 -0.15 8.95
C GLY A 297 -10.54 -0.95 9.07
N ALA A 298 -11.06 -1.45 7.94
CA ALA A 298 -12.26 -2.28 7.93
C ALA A 298 -12.07 -3.62 8.66
N SER A 299 -10.83 -4.03 8.94
CA SER A 299 -10.54 -5.17 9.84
C SER A 299 -11.10 -4.98 11.24
N CYS A 300 -11.16 -3.74 11.76
CA CYS A 300 -11.77 -3.47 13.09
C CYS A 300 -13.26 -3.79 13.10
N LEU A 301 -14.00 -3.44 12.05
CA LEU A 301 -15.41 -3.80 11.91
C LEU A 301 -15.59 -5.32 11.84
N LYS A 302 -14.77 -5.99 11.02
CA LYS A 302 -14.81 -7.46 10.93
C LYS A 302 -14.51 -8.10 12.28
N TRP A 303 -13.46 -7.65 12.97
CA TRP A 303 -13.10 -8.13 14.32
C TRP A 303 -14.25 -7.93 15.31
N ALA A 304 -14.89 -6.76 15.31
CA ALA A 304 -16.02 -6.50 16.19
C ALA A 304 -17.21 -7.40 15.87
N ALA A 305 -17.55 -7.60 14.60
CA ALA A 305 -18.60 -8.51 14.17
C ALA A 305 -18.31 -9.96 14.62
N ASP A 306 -17.10 -10.45 14.38
CA ASP A 306 -16.67 -11.80 14.80
C ASP A 306 -16.74 -11.95 16.34
N LEU A 307 -16.27 -10.96 17.10
CA LEU A 307 -16.30 -10.95 18.56
C LEU A 307 -17.73 -10.98 19.12
N LEU A 308 -18.65 -10.29 18.46
CA LEU A 308 -20.06 -10.19 18.86
C LEU A 308 -20.93 -11.34 18.31
N GLY A 309 -20.32 -12.26 17.51
CA GLY A 309 -21.03 -13.39 16.90
C GLY A 309 -21.94 -13.01 15.74
N GLU A 310 -21.67 -11.90 15.06
CA GLU A 310 -22.47 -11.38 13.95
C GLU A 310 -21.89 -11.89 12.61
N ALA A 311 -22.68 -12.69 11.91
CA ALA A 311 -22.27 -13.26 10.62
C ALA A 311 -22.56 -12.33 9.43
N ASP A 312 -23.59 -11.47 9.54
CA ASP A 312 -24.01 -10.54 8.49
C ASP A 312 -23.66 -9.09 8.86
N ILE A 313 -22.50 -8.64 8.36
CA ILE A 313 -22.03 -7.27 8.59
C ILE A 313 -23.00 -6.23 8.02
N THR A 314 -23.68 -6.51 6.90
CA THR A 314 -24.62 -5.56 6.30
C THR A 314 -25.84 -5.38 7.19
N ALA A 315 -26.43 -6.46 7.69
CA ALA A 315 -27.55 -6.39 8.64
C ALA A 315 -27.15 -5.70 9.95
N LEU A 316 -25.92 -5.96 10.45
CA LEU A 316 -25.37 -5.28 11.63
C LEU A 316 -25.29 -3.76 11.42
N LEU A 317 -24.70 -3.32 10.31
CA LEU A 317 -24.57 -1.89 9.99
C LEU A 317 -25.94 -1.19 9.83
N ASN A 318 -26.93 -1.87 9.24
CA ASN A 318 -28.30 -1.34 9.13
C ASN A 318 -28.95 -1.13 10.52
N ARG A 319 -28.70 -2.05 11.48
CA ARG A 319 -29.20 -1.88 12.87
C ARG A 319 -28.50 -0.70 13.56
N VAL A 320 -27.17 -0.59 13.40
CA VAL A 320 -26.41 0.54 13.94
C VAL A 320 -26.92 1.87 13.39
N GLU A 321 -27.13 1.96 12.07
CA GLU A 321 -27.66 3.16 11.40
C GLU A 321 -29.05 3.54 11.93
N ALA A 322 -29.92 2.55 12.15
CA ALA A 322 -31.29 2.79 12.62
C ALA A 322 -31.38 3.24 14.07
N GLN A 323 -30.39 2.92 14.92
CA GLN A 323 -30.41 3.21 16.34
C GLN A 323 -29.65 4.48 16.73
N HIS A 324 -28.70 4.92 15.90
CA HIS A 324 -27.72 5.94 16.31
C HIS A 324 -27.67 7.15 15.39
N ASP A 325 -28.39 8.21 15.79
CA ASP A 325 -28.37 9.52 15.13
C ASP A 325 -27.29 10.46 15.66
N ALA A 326 -26.68 10.17 16.80
CA ALA A 326 -25.68 11.00 17.47
C ALA A 326 -24.35 10.25 17.63
N PRO A 327 -23.22 10.95 17.89
CA PRO A 327 -21.97 10.32 18.25
C PRO A 327 -22.11 9.39 19.48
N SER A 328 -21.43 8.24 19.45
CA SER A 328 -21.44 7.28 20.56
C SER A 328 -20.83 7.86 21.84
N ASP A 329 -21.39 7.53 23.02
CA ASP A 329 -20.76 7.89 24.31
C ASP A 329 -19.48 7.09 24.61
N ILE A 330 -19.32 5.96 23.94
CA ILE A 330 -18.12 5.11 24.03
C ILE A 330 -17.09 5.57 23.01
N LEU A 331 -15.81 5.53 23.37
CA LEU A 331 -14.70 5.72 22.47
C LEU A 331 -13.96 4.40 22.26
N PHE A 332 -13.50 4.16 21.04
CA PHE A 332 -12.65 3.02 20.69
C PHE A 332 -11.33 3.50 20.09
N LEU A 333 -10.21 3.07 20.67
CA LEU A 333 -8.90 3.18 20.05
C LEU A 333 -8.72 1.97 19.12
N PRO A 334 -8.60 2.16 17.78
CA PRO A 334 -8.69 1.04 16.83
C PRO A 334 -7.36 0.29 16.63
N TYR A 335 -6.38 0.42 17.52
CA TYR A 335 -5.00 0.01 17.34
C TYR A 335 -4.76 -1.48 17.62
N LEU A 336 -5.61 -2.37 17.09
CA LEU A 336 -5.58 -3.81 17.34
C LEU A 336 -4.24 -4.47 16.99
N ASN A 337 -3.55 -3.93 15.98
CA ASN A 337 -2.30 -4.46 15.44
C ASN A 337 -1.12 -3.48 15.60
N GLY A 338 -1.15 -2.64 16.63
CA GLY A 338 -0.27 -1.47 16.69
C GLY A 338 -0.76 -0.37 15.76
N GLU A 339 0.00 0.72 15.66
CA GLU A 339 -0.32 1.79 14.72
C GLU A 339 0.94 2.46 14.15
N ARG A 340 0.89 2.81 12.85
CA ARG A 340 1.98 3.52 12.17
C ARG A 340 1.74 5.04 12.24
N THR A 341 0.99 5.62 11.33
CA THR A 341 0.65 7.05 11.41
C THR A 341 -0.57 7.26 12.32
N PRO A 342 -0.52 8.15 13.33
CA PRO A 342 0.51 9.11 13.64
C PRO A 342 1.43 8.70 14.81
N HIS A 343 1.48 7.44 15.22
CA HIS A 343 2.05 7.03 16.49
C HIS A 343 3.39 6.28 16.38
N ASN A 344 3.61 5.55 15.27
CA ASN A 344 4.73 4.61 15.11
C ASN A 344 4.92 3.70 16.34
N ASN A 345 3.80 3.19 16.88
CA ASN A 345 3.80 2.36 18.06
C ASN A 345 3.30 0.93 17.73
N PRO A 346 4.19 -0.05 17.54
CA PRO A 346 3.81 -1.43 17.23
C PRO A 346 3.15 -2.14 18.43
N HIS A 347 3.28 -1.59 19.63
CA HIS A 347 2.74 -2.15 20.86
C HIS A 347 1.36 -1.58 21.24
N ALA A 348 0.89 -0.53 20.57
CA ALA A 348 -0.46 0.00 20.79
C ALA A 348 -1.51 -1.10 20.61
N ARG A 349 -2.57 -1.06 21.41
CA ARG A 349 -3.67 -2.03 21.40
C ARG A 349 -5.02 -1.35 21.39
N GLY A 350 -6.06 -2.11 20.97
CA GLY A 350 -7.43 -1.66 21.00
C GLY A 350 -7.93 -1.42 22.41
N VAL A 351 -8.65 -0.30 22.61
CA VAL A 351 -9.21 0.06 23.92
C VAL A 351 -10.64 0.58 23.75
N PHE A 352 -11.60 0.00 24.48
CA PHE A 352 -12.90 0.61 24.69
C PHE A 352 -12.88 1.45 25.95
N PHE A 353 -13.35 2.68 25.86
CA PHE A 353 -13.43 3.61 26.99
C PHE A 353 -14.85 4.12 27.18
N GLY A 354 -15.39 4.00 28.42
CA GLY A 354 -16.70 4.51 28.75
C GLY A 354 -17.82 3.47 28.66
N LEU A 355 -17.50 2.15 28.72
CA LEU A 355 -18.52 1.10 28.80
C LEU A 355 -19.37 1.23 30.07
N GLY A 356 -20.68 1.07 29.92
CA GLY A 356 -21.66 1.00 31.00
C GLY A 356 -22.39 -0.34 31.01
N SER A 357 -23.20 -0.60 32.03
CA SER A 357 -23.99 -1.84 32.15
C SER A 357 -25.13 -1.93 31.11
N ASP A 358 -25.44 -0.83 30.47
CA ASP A 358 -26.46 -0.66 29.43
C ASP A 358 -25.89 -0.61 28.01
N THR A 359 -24.57 -0.77 27.88
CA THR A 359 -23.91 -0.80 26.58
C THR A 359 -24.35 -2.01 25.75
N ASP A 360 -25.00 -1.77 24.64
CA ASP A 360 -25.41 -2.82 23.70
C ASP A 360 -24.35 -3.04 22.55
N ARG A 361 -24.63 -4.03 21.73
CA ARG A 361 -23.73 -4.42 20.61
C ARG A 361 -23.61 -3.34 19.55
N GLU A 362 -24.72 -2.73 19.21
CA GLU A 362 -24.82 -1.69 18.20
C GLU A 362 -24.03 -0.45 18.60
N THR A 363 -24.10 -0.05 19.87
CA THR A 363 -23.28 1.05 20.44
C THR A 363 -21.78 0.73 20.39
N MET A 364 -21.38 -0.53 20.68
CA MET A 364 -19.98 -0.94 20.56
C MET A 364 -19.49 -0.87 19.10
N VAL A 365 -20.30 -1.34 18.16
CA VAL A 365 -19.94 -1.30 16.72
C VAL A 365 -19.86 0.14 16.22
N GLN A 366 -20.81 1.02 16.63
CA GLN A 366 -20.72 2.45 16.31
C GLN A 366 -19.39 3.04 16.80
N ALA A 367 -19.00 2.77 18.06
CA ALA A 367 -17.74 3.25 18.60
C ALA A 367 -16.52 2.75 17.78
N VAL A 368 -16.58 1.51 17.25
CA VAL A 368 -15.52 0.97 16.38
C VAL A 368 -15.46 1.75 15.04
N LEU A 369 -16.60 2.01 14.41
CA LEU A 369 -16.68 2.79 13.17
C LEU A 369 -16.16 4.21 13.37
N GLU A 370 -16.56 4.87 14.46
CA GLU A 370 -16.10 6.21 14.85
C GLU A 370 -14.59 6.21 15.16
N GLY A 371 -14.09 5.19 15.86
CA GLY A 371 -12.68 5.04 16.20
C GLY A 371 -11.78 5.02 14.98
N VAL A 372 -12.16 4.26 13.93
CA VAL A 372 -11.46 4.28 12.64
C VAL A 372 -11.55 5.66 11.97
N GLY A 373 -12.72 6.31 12.04
CA GLY A 373 -12.90 7.68 11.54
C GLY A 373 -12.00 8.69 12.28
N PHE A 374 -11.84 8.56 13.60
CA PHE A 374 -10.94 9.41 14.40
C PHE A 374 -9.46 9.17 14.04
N ALA A 375 -9.06 7.91 13.85
CA ALA A 375 -7.71 7.60 13.39
C ALA A 375 -7.42 8.22 12.01
N LEU A 376 -8.37 8.16 11.06
CA LEU A 376 -8.28 8.85 9.77
C LEU A 376 -8.21 10.37 9.92
N ARG A 377 -8.97 10.97 10.86
CA ARG A 377 -8.90 12.41 11.15
C ARG A 377 -7.54 12.82 11.69
N ASP A 378 -6.94 12.00 12.54
CA ASP A 378 -5.59 12.24 13.07
C ASP A 378 -4.55 12.15 11.93
N ALA A 379 -4.61 11.11 11.12
CA ALA A 379 -3.77 10.94 9.93
C ALA A 379 -3.92 12.11 8.93
N LYS A 380 -5.16 12.57 8.65
CA LYS A 380 -5.40 13.75 7.82
C LYS A 380 -4.76 15.01 8.40
N SER A 381 -4.76 15.16 9.75
CA SER A 381 -4.13 16.32 10.39
C SER A 381 -2.62 16.38 10.12
N ARG A 382 -1.95 15.22 10.02
CA ARG A 382 -0.53 15.13 9.67
C ARG A 382 -0.26 15.56 8.23
N LEU A 383 -1.08 15.11 7.29
CA LEU A 383 -1.01 15.57 5.89
C LEU A 383 -1.20 17.08 5.77
N HIS A 384 -2.18 17.64 6.50
CA HIS A 384 -2.42 19.09 6.52
C HIS A 384 -1.21 19.87 7.06
N LYS A 385 -0.57 19.41 8.15
CA LYS A 385 0.66 20.00 8.67
C LYS A 385 1.82 19.93 7.67
N ALA A 386 1.86 18.91 6.84
CA ALA A 386 2.81 18.78 5.75
C ALA A 386 2.49 19.67 4.53
N GLY A 387 1.39 20.44 4.58
CA GLY A 387 0.93 21.28 3.48
C GLY A 387 0.27 20.52 2.34
N THR A 388 -0.19 19.29 2.59
CA THR A 388 -0.86 18.44 1.60
C THR A 388 -2.35 18.37 1.89
N GLN A 389 -3.16 18.60 0.86
CA GLN A 389 -4.62 18.63 0.92
C GLN A 389 -5.20 17.90 -0.29
N CYS A 390 -6.33 17.23 -0.05
CA CYS A 390 -7.22 16.72 -1.08
C CYS A 390 -8.62 17.22 -0.77
N ASP A 391 -9.26 17.90 -1.74
CA ASP A 391 -10.55 18.53 -1.50
C ASP A 391 -11.71 17.54 -1.58
N LEU A 392 -11.63 16.59 -2.48
CA LEU A 392 -12.63 15.53 -2.68
C LEU A 392 -11.95 14.17 -2.83
N PRO A 393 -11.48 13.55 -1.74
CA PRO A 393 -10.90 12.22 -1.83
C PRO A 393 -11.96 11.17 -2.17
N GLY A 394 -11.61 10.26 -3.08
CA GLY A 394 -12.41 9.08 -3.33
C GLY A 394 -12.29 8.06 -2.18
N VAL A 395 -13.32 7.27 -1.92
CA VAL A 395 -13.25 6.18 -0.94
C VAL A 395 -13.25 4.84 -1.66
N ILE A 396 -12.27 4.00 -1.33
CA ILE A 396 -12.06 2.69 -1.96
C ILE A 396 -11.91 1.58 -0.90
N GLY A 397 -11.93 0.33 -1.32
CA GLY A 397 -11.78 -0.83 -0.44
C GLY A 397 -13.10 -1.37 0.10
N GLY A 398 -13.03 -2.41 0.93
CA GLY A 398 -14.22 -3.13 1.41
C GLY A 398 -15.18 -2.28 2.25
N GLY A 399 -14.65 -1.36 3.04
CA GLY A 399 -15.44 -0.42 3.85
C GLY A 399 -16.21 0.62 3.02
N ALA A 400 -15.77 0.88 1.79
CA ALA A 400 -16.46 1.80 0.87
C ALA A 400 -17.85 1.29 0.41
N ARG A 401 -18.17 0.02 0.67
CA ARG A 401 -19.51 -0.54 0.39
C ARG A 401 -20.59 0.01 1.31
N SER A 402 -20.24 0.49 2.50
CA SER A 402 -21.20 1.06 3.46
C SER A 402 -21.31 2.57 3.30
N ARG A 403 -22.42 3.03 2.69
CA ARG A 403 -22.74 4.45 2.58
C ARG A 403 -22.82 5.12 3.95
N TYR A 404 -23.42 4.44 4.94
CA TYR A 404 -23.49 4.89 6.31
C TYR A 404 -22.11 5.19 6.90
N TRP A 405 -21.16 4.26 6.76
CA TRP A 405 -19.81 4.47 7.29
C TRP A 405 -19.06 5.59 6.56
N ILE A 406 -19.18 5.69 5.22
CA ILE A 406 -18.59 6.80 4.47
C ILE A 406 -19.17 8.15 4.96
N LYS A 407 -20.49 8.23 5.20
CA LYS A 407 -21.14 9.44 5.73
C LYS A 407 -20.59 9.81 7.10
N MET A 408 -20.48 8.85 8.01
CA MET A 408 -19.86 9.04 9.33
C MET A 408 -18.41 9.56 9.21
N ILE A 409 -17.60 8.98 8.33
CA ILE A 409 -16.22 9.44 8.09
C ILE A 409 -16.23 10.86 7.51
N ALA A 410 -17.11 11.20 6.57
CA ALA A 410 -17.25 12.56 6.03
C ALA A 410 -17.55 13.56 7.16
N ASP A 411 -18.48 13.22 8.07
CA ASP A 411 -18.84 14.03 9.22
C ASP A 411 -17.65 14.21 10.18
N ILE A 412 -16.94 13.13 10.51
CA ILE A 412 -15.76 13.18 11.37
C ILE A 412 -14.64 14.02 10.75
N LEU A 413 -14.39 13.87 9.45
CA LEU A 413 -13.35 14.61 8.73
C LEU A 413 -13.73 16.06 8.43
N GLY A 414 -15.02 16.39 8.42
CA GLY A 414 -15.56 17.69 7.99
C GLY A 414 -15.24 17.99 6.51
N LYS A 415 -15.29 16.96 5.66
CA LYS A 415 -14.91 17.04 4.23
C LYS A 415 -15.85 16.16 3.39
N PRO A 416 -16.21 16.60 2.17
CA PRO A 416 -16.93 15.75 1.24
C PRO A 416 -16.07 14.55 0.82
N LEU A 417 -16.71 13.43 0.57
CA LEU A 417 -16.07 12.19 0.11
C LEU A 417 -16.78 11.71 -1.17
N ALA A 418 -15.99 11.30 -2.16
CA ALA A 418 -16.52 10.74 -3.40
C ALA A 418 -16.67 9.22 -3.28
N ARG A 419 -17.85 8.70 -3.57
CA ARG A 419 -18.12 7.30 -3.80
C ARG A 419 -18.10 7.04 -5.30
N TYR A 420 -17.32 6.07 -5.73
CA TYR A 420 -17.18 5.75 -7.15
C TYR A 420 -18.17 4.69 -7.61
N GLU A 421 -18.58 4.75 -8.88
CA GLU A 421 -19.36 3.71 -9.52
C GLU A 421 -18.59 2.39 -9.61
N GLY A 422 -19.25 1.32 -9.25
CA GLY A 422 -18.71 -0.04 -9.34
C GLY A 422 -17.61 -0.34 -8.30
N ALA A 423 -17.01 -1.51 -8.43
CA ALA A 423 -15.87 -1.89 -7.61
C ALA A 423 -14.62 -1.15 -8.09
N THR A 424 -13.92 -0.47 -7.17
CA THR A 424 -12.64 0.14 -7.50
C THR A 424 -11.62 -0.94 -7.84
N LYS A 425 -10.97 -0.76 -8.97
CA LYS A 425 -9.95 -1.67 -9.47
C LYS A 425 -8.65 -1.41 -8.72
N GLY A 426 -8.02 -2.49 -8.26
CA GLY A 426 -6.82 -2.44 -7.44
C GLY A 426 -5.52 -2.16 -8.21
N PRO A 427 -4.35 -2.39 -7.56
CA PRO A 427 -3.03 -2.11 -8.13
C PRO A 427 -2.73 -2.80 -9.46
N ALA A 428 -3.24 -4.02 -9.69
CA ALA A 428 -3.10 -4.71 -10.99
C ALA A 428 -3.69 -3.90 -12.16
N PHE A 429 -4.79 -3.20 -11.95
CA PHE A 429 -5.36 -2.33 -12.98
C PHE A 429 -4.48 -1.09 -13.25
N GLY A 430 -3.91 -0.51 -12.20
CA GLY A 430 -2.93 0.57 -12.36
C GLY A 430 -1.68 0.10 -13.11
N ALA A 431 -1.21 -1.12 -12.83
CA ALA A 431 -0.11 -1.74 -13.56
C ALA A 431 -0.43 -1.91 -15.06
N ALA A 432 -1.65 -2.36 -15.41
CA ALA A 432 -2.08 -2.45 -16.81
C ALA A 432 -2.13 -1.07 -17.51
N ARG A 433 -2.55 -0.01 -16.81
CA ARG A 433 -2.49 1.37 -17.31
C ARG A 433 -1.05 1.83 -17.55
N LEU A 434 -0.11 1.50 -16.65
CA LEU A 434 1.32 1.79 -16.85
C LEU A 434 1.88 1.03 -18.06
N ALA A 435 1.46 -0.22 -18.28
CA ALA A 435 1.80 -0.97 -19.48
C ALA A 435 1.32 -0.26 -20.76
N ARG A 436 0.10 0.28 -20.75
CA ARG A 436 -0.44 1.08 -21.86
C ARG A 436 0.40 2.34 -22.07
N LEU A 437 0.67 3.11 -21.02
CA LEU A 437 1.50 4.32 -21.09
C LEU A 437 2.89 4.03 -21.63
N ALA A 438 3.53 2.93 -21.21
CA ALA A 438 4.85 2.52 -21.68
C ALA A 438 4.85 2.27 -23.19
N LEU A 439 3.81 1.61 -23.71
CA LEU A 439 3.70 1.25 -25.12
C LEU A 439 3.29 2.43 -26.02
N THR A 440 2.25 3.16 -25.60
CA THR A 440 1.57 4.12 -26.48
C THR A 440 2.11 5.54 -26.37
N LYS A 441 2.74 5.86 -25.22
CA LYS A 441 3.18 7.22 -24.87
C LYS A 441 2.04 8.26 -24.88
N GLU A 442 0.80 7.81 -24.72
CA GLU A 442 -0.36 8.68 -24.56
C GLU A 442 -0.22 9.59 -23.33
N PRO A 443 -0.89 10.74 -23.29
CA PRO A 443 -0.91 11.57 -22.09
C PRO A 443 -1.46 10.78 -20.88
N VAL A 444 -0.85 10.96 -19.71
CA VAL A 444 -1.25 10.26 -18.47
C VAL A 444 -2.71 10.50 -18.15
N ALA A 445 -3.22 11.73 -18.34
CA ALA A 445 -4.60 12.11 -18.07
C ALA A 445 -5.63 11.35 -18.93
N ASP A 446 -5.24 10.96 -20.15
CA ASP A 446 -6.13 10.24 -21.06
C ASP A 446 -6.23 8.75 -20.71
N VAL A 447 -5.17 8.18 -20.13
CA VAL A 447 -5.11 6.77 -19.73
C VAL A 447 -5.57 6.57 -18.28
N CYS A 448 -5.15 7.46 -17.38
CA CYS A 448 -5.40 7.36 -15.95
C CYS A 448 -6.66 8.12 -15.53
N VAL A 449 -7.76 7.91 -16.26
CA VAL A 449 -9.05 8.55 -15.99
C VAL A 449 -9.59 8.09 -14.63
N LYS A 450 -10.11 9.04 -13.85
CA LYS A 450 -10.80 8.76 -12.58
C LYS A 450 -12.08 7.96 -12.85
N PRO A 451 -12.44 7.03 -11.94
CA PRO A 451 -13.76 6.38 -12.02
C PRO A 451 -14.88 7.42 -11.96
N ALA A 452 -16.02 7.12 -12.58
CA ALA A 452 -17.22 7.94 -12.46
C ALA A 452 -17.64 8.04 -10.98
N ILE A 453 -18.05 9.25 -10.57
CA ILE A 453 -18.54 9.47 -9.21
C ILE A 453 -20.02 9.10 -9.19
N GLU A 454 -20.36 8.08 -8.38
CA GLU A 454 -21.75 7.69 -8.13
C GLU A 454 -22.45 8.71 -7.24
N GLU A 455 -21.75 9.17 -6.18
CA GLU A 455 -22.29 10.09 -5.19
C GLU A 455 -21.16 10.90 -4.54
N VAL A 456 -21.41 12.18 -4.29
CA VAL A 456 -20.61 12.98 -3.36
C VAL A 456 -21.34 13.04 -2.03
N ILE A 457 -20.72 12.50 -1.00
CA ILE A 457 -21.27 12.45 0.35
C ILE A 457 -20.76 13.67 1.12
N GLU A 458 -21.64 14.66 1.27
CA GLU A 458 -21.35 15.89 2.01
C GLU A 458 -21.33 15.65 3.52
N PRO A 459 -20.43 16.33 4.28
CA PRO A 459 -20.44 16.26 5.74
C PRO A 459 -21.63 17.02 6.33
N ASP A 460 -22.21 16.50 7.40
CA ASP A 460 -23.07 17.25 8.31
C ASP A 460 -22.19 18.06 9.28
N LEU A 461 -22.16 19.37 9.12
CA LEU A 461 -21.33 20.25 9.94
C LEU A 461 -21.77 20.29 11.41
N THR A 462 -23.05 20.06 11.72
CA THR A 462 -23.53 19.93 13.11
C THR A 462 -22.95 18.68 13.76
N ARG A 463 -22.97 17.54 13.05
CA ARG A 463 -22.32 16.31 13.51
C ARG A 463 -20.79 16.47 13.58
N HIS A 464 -20.18 17.15 12.60
CA HIS A 464 -18.76 17.47 12.66
C HIS A 464 -18.39 18.19 13.96
N ASP A 465 -19.15 19.21 14.34
CA ASP A 465 -18.91 19.96 15.56
C ASP A 465 -19.13 19.09 16.81
N ALA A 466 -20.13 18.21 16.81
CA ALA A 466 -20.35 17.24 17.89
C ALA A 466 -19.19 16.23 18.03
N TYR A 467 -18.52 15.85 16.92
CA TYR A 467 -17.36 14.97 16.96
C TYR A 467 -16.07 15.67 17.45
N ARG A 468 -15.95 16.99 17.40
CA ARG A 468 -14.71 17.70 17.79
C ARG A 468 -14.27 17.42 19.24
N PRO A 469 -15.11 17.56 20.28
CA PRO A 469 -14.71 17.29 21.67
C PRO A 469 -14.38 15.80 21.88
N ARG A 470 -15.06 14.91 21.15
CA ARG A 470 -14.80 13.47 21.20
C ARG A 470 -13.46 13.10 20.58
N PHE A 471 -13.12 13.66 19.44
CA PHE A 471 -11.81 13.51 18.84
C PHE A 471 -10.68 14.01 19.76
N ALA A 472 -10.86 15.17 20.39
CA ALA A 472 -9.90 15.66 21.38
C ALA A 472 -9.76 14.70 22.58
N LYS A 473 -10.86 14.06 23.02
CA LYS A 473 -10.84 13.05 24.08
C LYS A 473 -10.13 11.77 23.60
N PHE A 474 -10.40 11.31 22.37
CA PHE A 474 -9.72 10.18 21.75
C PHE A 474 -8.20 10.35 21.78
N GLN A 475 -7.68 11.51 21.37
CA GLN A 475 -6.24 11.83 21.41
C GLN A 475 -5.68 11.80 22.83
N ARG A 476 -6.41 12.39 23.81
CA ARG A 476 -5.98 12.37 25.22
C ARG A 476 -5.94 10.97 25.83
N ILE A 477 -6.91 10.09 25.47
CA ILE A 477 -6.93 8.70 25.95
C ILE A 477 -5.71 7.96 25.42
N TYR A 478 -5.39 8.09 24.13
CA TYR A 478 -4.17 7.48 23.58
C TYR A 478 -2.92 7.99 24.31
N ALA A 479 -2.77 9.30 24.46
CA ALA A 479 -1.62 9.89 25.15
C ALA A 479 -1.49 9.41 26.61
N ALA A 480 -2.60 9.22 27.30
CA ALA A 480 -2.58 8.73 28.69
C ALA A 480 -2.25 7.22 28.80
N LEU A 481 -2.45 6.45 27.73
CA LEU A 481 -2.21 5.00 27.71
C LEU A 481 -0.94 4.61 26.93
N SER A 482 -0.27 5.57 26.28
CA SER A 482 0.85 5.26 25.39
C SER A 482 1.97 4.48 26.08
N ASP A 483 2.28 4.83 27.33
CA ASP A 483 3.35 4.21 28.11
C ASP A 483 2.96 2.80 28.59
N GLU A 484 1.65 2.56 28.80
CA GLU A 484 1.10 1.26 29.22
C GLU A 484 1.12 0.21 28.09
N PHE A 485 1.31 0.63 26.83
CA PHE A 485 1.46 -0.29 25.71
C PHE A 485 2.89 -0.85 25.55
N THR A 486 3.85 -0.29 26.28
CA THR A 486 5.24 -0.79 26.21
C THR A 486 5.32 -2.11 26.98
N PRO A 487 5.94 -3.18 26.40
CA PRO A 487 6.18 -4.41 27.16
C PRO A 487 7.10 -4.16 28.35
N ASP A 488 6.80 -4.83 29.49
CA ASP A 488 7.66 -4.84 30.68
C ASP A 488 9.08 -5.35 30.39
#